data_362057206f32e7e091a9737d2313dd25
#
_entry.id   362057206f32e7e091a9737d2313dd25
#
_cell.length_a   1.000
_cell.length_b   1.000
_cell.length_c   1.000
_cell.angle_alpha   90.00
_cell.angle_beta   90.00
_cell.angle_gamma   90.00
#
_symmetry.space_group_name_H-M   'P 1'
#
loop_
_entity.id
_entity.type
_entity.pdbx_description
1 polymer ?
#
loop_
_entity_poly.entity_id
_entity_poly.type
_entity_poly.pdbx_seq_one_letter_code
_entity_poly.pdbx_strand_id
1 'polypeptide(L)'
;MNRCPITYELCGPRPYSLKGLRLLSPALKDLANLGLSAGELRVEAMARASKMSVQGVQPKLSAILNIKKGMFDIVDRNGRYILKPQHHIFPELPQNENLTMHLAATIGIRVPLNGLVYSKDNSLTYFIKRFDRRGQKEKIAVEDFAQLAGKDRDTKYNYSMEKLVRLVDDYCTFPSIEKVRLFNLVLFNFLVGNEDMHLKNYSVIVADGKVELSPAYDLLNTTIVLKEGAEEIALPLKEKKRNLTRNILVNYFGKETCGLTDKTIERSLAIIQAALPGWFTMIGISFLSEMMKDKYRKLLEERTRILFG
;
A
#
# COMPACT_ATOMS: atom_id res chain seq x y z
N MET A 1 -9.13 -16.75 20.87
CA MET A 1 -9.07 -17.23 19.48
C MET A 1 -8.11 -16.35 18.71
N ASN A 2 -7.17 -16.95 17.97
CA ASN A 2 -6.23 -16.19 17.15
C ASN A 2 -6.91 -15.65 15.88
N ARG A 3 -6.37 -14.57 15.36
CA ARG A 3 -6.79 -13.97 14.08
C ARG A 3 -5.66 -14.12 13.07
N CYS A 4 -6.00 -14.54 11.87
CA CYS A 4 -5.02 -14.75 10.80
C CYS A 4 -4.40 -13.42 10.34
N PRO A 5 -3.08 -13.26 10.38
CA PRO A 5 -2.41 -12.02 9.96
C PRO A 5 -2.41 -11.82 8.43
N ILE A 6 -2.97 -12.76 7.65
CA ILE A 6 -3.09 -12.65 6.19
C ILE A 6 -4.51 -12.27 5.77
N THR A 7 -5.55 -12.78 6.45
CA THR A 7 -6.95 -12.63 6.02
C THR A 7 -7.84 -11.93 7.04
N TYR A 8 -7.36 -11.67 8.23
CA TYR A 8 -8.08 -11.13 9.39
C TYR A 8 -9.24 -12.02 9.90
N GLU A 9 -9.47 -13.18 9.32
CA GLU A 9 -10.46 -14.14 9.83
C GLU A 9 -9.99 -14.86 11.10
N LEU A 10 -10.91 -15.35 11.91
CA LEU A 10 -10.60 -16.17 13.08
C LEU A 10 -10.01 -17.52 12.64
N CYS A 11 -8.93 -17.97 13.26
CA CYS A 11 -8.21 -19.18 12.91
C CYS A 11 -8.00 -20.15 14.08
N GLY A 12 -8.75 -19.98 15.17
CA GLY A 12 -8.70 -20.86 16.34
C GLY A 12 -7.35 -20.83 17.04
N PRO A 13 -6.72 -21.96 17.36
CA PRO A 13 -5.41 -22.01 17.99
C PRO A 13 -4.24 -21.79 17.02
N ARG A 14 -4.48 -21.86 15.71
CA ARG A 14 -3.44 -21.71 14.68
C ARG A 14 -3.03 -20.24 14.52
N PRO A 15 -1.77 -19.96 14.17
CA PRO A 15 -1.33 -18.60 13.86
C PRO A 15 -1.90 -18.10 12.52
N TYR A 16 -2.17 -19.01 11.57
CA TYR A 16 -2.69 -18.67 10.24
C TYR A 16 -3.91 -19.52 9.89
N SER A 17 -4.86 -18.96 9.15
CA SER A 17 -5.99 -19.69 8.60
C SER A 17 -5.58 -20.52 7.38
N LEU A 18 -6.31 -21.60 7.10
CA LEU A 18 -6.09 -22.38 5.89
C LEU A 18 -6.29 -21.56 4.62
N LYS A 19 -7.24 -20.63 4.64
CA LYS A 19 -7.46 -19.67 3.53
C LYS A 19 -6.24 -18.76 3.33
N GLY A 20 -5.69 -18.19 4.40
CA GLY A 20 -4.49 -17.35 4.34
C GLY A 20 -3.28 -18.11 3.78
N LEU A 21 -3.06 -19.35 4.22
CA LEU A 21 -2.00 -20.21 3.69
C LEU A 21 -2.19 -20.51 2.20
N ARG A 22 -3.43 -20.82 1.77
CA ARG A 22 -3.74 -21.11 0.36
C ARG A 22 -3.59 -19.90 -0.56
N LEU A 23 -3.77 -18.67 -0.06
CA LEU A 23 -3.47 -17.46 -0.83
C LEU A 23 -1.97 -17.34 -1.16
N LEU A 24 -1.09 -17.81 -0.26
CA LEU A 24 0.34 -17.88 -0.52
C LEU A 24 0.69 -19.01 -1.49
N SER A 25 0.18 -20.21 -1.24
CA SER A 25 0.28 -21.38 -2.12
C SER A 25 -0.75 -22.43 -1.77
N PRO A 26 -1.45 -23.06 -2.75
CA PRO A 26 -2.35 -24.18 -2.49
C PRO A 26 -1.69 -25.37 -1.77
N ALA A 27 -0.37 -25.54 -1.95
CA ALA A 27 0.40 -26.62 -1.35
C ALA A 27 0.94 -26.29 0.04
N LEU A 28 0.77 -25.05 0.53
CA LEU A 28 1.28 -24.64 1.83
C LEU A 28 0.37 -25.16 2.96
N LYS A 29 0.91 -25.99 3.85
CA LYS A 29 0.17 -26.57 4.97
C LYS A 29 0.33 -25.77 6.26
N ASP A 30 1.46 -25.09 6.42
CA ASP A 30 1.80 -24.25 7.56
C ASP A 30 2.79 -23.16 7.14
N LEU A 31 2.93 -22.11 7.96
CA LEU A 31 3.90 -21.03 7.76
C LEU A 31 4.63 -20.77 9.07
N ALA A 32 5.91 -21.12 9.08
CA ALA A 32 6.79 -20.89 10.22
C ALA A 32 7.20 -19.42 10.33
N ASN A 33 7.62 -19.03 11.54
CA ASN A 33 8.23 -17.74 11.79
C ASN A 33 9.48 -17.55 10.94
N LEU A 34 9.82 -16.30 10.63
CA LEU A 34 11.11 -15.96 10.05
C LEU A 34 12.25 -16.38 10.98
N GLY A 35 13.35 -16.85 10.43
CA GLY A 35 14.51 -17.33 11.20
C GLY A 35 15.28 -16.22 11.93
N LEU A 36 14.92 -14.94 11.74
CA LEU A 36 15.57 -13.76 12.29
C LEU A 36 14.56 -12.93 13.09
N SER A 37 15.02 -12.26 14.14
CA SER A 37 14.27 -11.24 14.88
C SER A 37 14.14 -9.95 14.07
N ALA A 38 13.25 -9.03 14.48
CA ALA A 38 13.12 -7.74 13.80
C ALA A 38 14.43 -6.94 13.78
N GLY A 39 15.23 -7.04 14.85
CA GLY A 39 16.55 -6.42 14.91
C GLY A 39 17.52 -6.99 13.89
N GLU A 40 17.64 -8.32 13.84
CA GLU A 40 18.48 -9.02 12.88
C GLU A 40 18.03 -8.78 11.43
N LEU A 41 16.72 -8.75 11.17
CA LEU A 41 16.16 -8.42 9.85
C LEU A 41 16.54 -7.01 9.40
N ARG A 42 16.54 -6.02 10.30
CA ARG A 42 16.98 -4.66 9.98
C ARG A 42 18.47 -4.61 9.61
N VAL A 43 19.33 -5.26 10.38
CA VAL A 43 20.77 -5.35 10.09
C VAL A 43 21.00 -5.99 8.72
N GLU A 44 20.31 -7.10 8.45
CA GLU A 44 20.38 -7.81 7.17
C GLU A 44 19.89 -6.95 6.01
N ALA A 45 18.81 -6.18 6.21
CA ALA A 45 18.31 -5.25 5.20
C ALA A 45 19.32 -4.13 4.88
N MET A 46 19.97 -3.57 5.88
CA MET A 46 21.03 -2.57 5.70
C MET A 46 22.22 -3.14 4.94
N ALA A 47 22.68 -4.34 5.29
CA ALA A 47 23.80 -4.99 4.61
C ALA A 47 23.52 -5.31 3.13
N ARG A 48 22.25 -5.50 2.77
CA ARG A 48 21.82 -5.81 1.39
C ARG A 48 21.28 -4.62 0.61
N ALA A 49 21.16 -3.44 1.20
CA ALA A 49 20.54 -2.28 0.57
C ALA A 49 21.19 -1.89 -0.76
N SER A 50 22.51 -2.02 -0.88
CA SER A 50 23.25 -1.74 -2.12
C SER A 50 23.02 -2.78 -3.24
N LYS A 51 22.53 -3.98 -2.89
CA LYS A 51 22.30 -5.09 -3.84
C LYS A 51 20.85 -5.16 -4.34
N MET A 52 19.95 -4.41 -3.73
CA MET A 52 18.52 -4.46 -4.07
C MET A 52 18.14 -3.42 -5.12
N SER A 53 17.34 -3.84 -6.10
CA SER A 53 16.73 -2.94 -7.09
C SER A 53 15.59 -2.08 -6.52
N VAL A 54 15.13 -2.38 -5.31
CA VAL A 54 14.05 -1.65 -4.62
C VAL A 54 14.66 -0.84 -3.50
N GLN A 55 14.78 0.48 -3.70
CA GLN A 55 15.33 1.41 -2.73
C GLN A 55 14.22 2.10 -1.94
N GLY A 56 14.50 2.54 -0.72
CA GLY A 56 13.58 3.30 0.15
C GLY A 56 14.15 3.50 1.54
N VAL A 57 13.52 4.36 2.34
CA VAL A 57 13.94 4.66 3.73
C VAL A 57 13.65 3.49 4.67
N GLN A 58 12.52 2.79 4.46
CA GLN A 58 12.15 1.63 5.27
C GLN A 58 13.01 0.41 4.92
N PRO A 59 13.56 -0.33 5.91
CA PRO A 59 14.29 -1.57 5.69
C PRO A 59 13.46 -2.58 4.91
N LYS A 60 14.04 -3.14 3.84
CA LYS A 60 13.36 -4.10 2.95
C LYS A 60 14.27 -5.27 2.67
N LEU A 61 13.71 -6.47 2.57
CA LEU A 61 14.41 -7.70 2.22
C LEU A 61 13.69 -8.40 1.08
N SER A 62 14.45 -8.93 0.14
CA SER A 62 13.93 -9.77 -0.93
C SER A 62 13.80 -11.20 -0.43
N ALA A 63 12.67 -11.86 -0.70
CA ALA A 63 12.42 -13.21 -0.22
C ALA A 63 11.70 -14.09 -1.26
N ILE A 64 11.83 -15.40 -1.07
CA ILE A 64 11.03 -16.43 -1.73
C ILE A 64 10.25 -17.23 -0.69
N LEU A 65 9.08 -17.73 -1.05
CA LEU A 65 8.34 -18.68 -0.22
C LEU A 65 8.86 -20.09 -0.50
N ASN A 66 9.48 -20.70 0.48
CA ASN A 66 9.91 -22.10 0.45
C ASN A 66 8.75 -23.00 0.94
N ILE A 67 8.01 -23.55 -0.01
CA ILE A 67 6.82 -24.36 0.31
C ILE A 67 7.18 -25.62 1.09
N LYS A 68 8.32 -26.26 0.79
CA LYS A 68 8.77 -27.49 1.48
C LYS A 68 9.07 -27.24 2.95
N LYS A 69 9.70 -26.09 3.25
CA LYS A 69 10.02 -25.68 4.61
C LYS A 69 8.86 -24.96 5.30
N GLY A 70 7.85 -24.51 4.55
CA GLY A 70 6.78 -23.67 5.07
C GLY A 70 7.27 -22.34 5.63
N MET A 71 8.21 -21.67 4.98
CA MET A 71 8.79 -20.41 5.47
C MET A 71 9.28 -19.51 4.33
N PHE A 72 9.49 -18.23 4.64
CA PHE A 72 10.17 -17.31 3.74
C PHE A 72 11.69 -17.43 3.89
N ASP A 73 12.39 -17.68 2.79
CA ASP A 73 13.85 -17.62 2.71
C ASP A 73 14.26 -16.26 2.13
N ILE A 74 15.19 -15.55 2.80
CA ILE A 74 15.76 -14.28 2.32
C ILE A 74 16.74 -14.58 1.21
N VAL A 75 16.65 -13.84 0.10
CA VAL A 75 17.48 -14.06 -1.10
C VAL A 75 17.98 -12.73 -1.67
N ASP A 76 19.17 -12.75 -2.29
CA ASP A 76 19.72 -11.57 -2.97
C ASP A 76 19.13 -11.38 -4.37
N ARG A 77 18.70 -12.46 -5.01
CA ARG A 77 18.21 -12.46 -6.40
C ARG A 77 16.92 -13.27 -6.54
N ASN A 78 16.12 -12.93 -7.54
CA ASN A 78 14.88 -13.63 -7.89
C ASN A 78 13.84 -13.71 -6.78
N GLY A 79 13.89 -12.80 -5.81
CA GLY A 79 12.86 -12.69 -4.79
C GLY A 79 11.51 -12.35 -5.40
N ARG A 80 10.48 -13.00 -4.87
CA ARG A 80 9.07 -12.85 -5.30
C ARG A 80 8.22 -12.13 -4.26
N TYR A 81 8.80 -11.90 -3.10
CA TYR A 81 8.22 -11.15 -2.00
C TYR A 81 9.21 -10.09 -1.52
N ILE A 82 8.67 -9.03 -0.97
CA ILE A 82 9.41 -8.03 -0.21
C ILE A 82 8.95 -8.18 1.22
N LEU A 83 9.89 -8.29 2.15
CA LEU A 83 9.65 -8.28 3.58
C LEU A 83 10.04 -6.92 4.13
N LYS A 84 9.18 -6.33 4.96
CA LYS A 84 9.41 -5.05 5.65
C LYS A 84 9.28 -5.29 7.15
N PRO A 85 10.40 -5.42 7.89
CA PRO A 85 10.38 -5.63 9.32
C PRO A 85 9.97 -4.35 10.07
N GLN A 86 9.71 -4.49 11.38
CA GLN A 86 9.48 -3.35 12.27
C GLN A 86 10.61 -2.33 12.16
N HIS A 87 10.22 -1.06 12.02
CA HIS A 87 11.17 0.05 12.03
C HIS A 87 11.60 0.37 13.46
N HIS A 88 12.81 0.90 13.65
CA HIS A 88 13.34 1.17 15.00
C HIS A 88 12.80 2.48 15.61
N ILE A 89 12.38 3.45 14.77
CA ILE A 89 11.83 4.73 15.22
C ILE A 89 10.31 4.73 15.12
N PHE A 90 9.77 4.26 13.99
CA PHE A 90 8.34 4.32 13.70
C PHE A 90 7.66 3.01 14.11
N PRO A 91 6.81 3.02 15.15
CA PRO A 91 6.18 1.81 15.64
C PRO A 91 5.10 1.32 14.68
N GLU A 92 4.91 0.00 14.66
CA GLU A 92 3.77 -0.68 14.04
C GLU A 92 3.59 -0.41 12.54
N LEU A 93 4.66 -0.04 11.80
CA LEU A 93 4.58 0.16 10.35
C LEU A 93 4.09 -1.08 9.59
N PRO A 94 4.56 -2.32 9.89
CA PRO A 94 4.05 -3.53 9.26
C PRO A 94 2.54 -3.70 9.42
N GLN A 95 2.02 -3.51 10.63
CA GLN A 95 0.60 -3.65 10.94
C GLN A 95 -0.23 -2.55 10.26
N ASN A 96 0.29 -1.32 10.23
CA ASN A 96 -0.33 -0.18 9.59
C ASN A 96 -0.45 -0.37 8.08
N GLU A 97 0.65 -0.72 7.41
CA GLU A 97 0.65 -0.98 5.97
C GLU A 97 -0.29 -2.15 5.62
N ASN A 98 -0.24 -3.24 6.37
CA ASN A 98 -1.13 -4.37 6.15
C ASN A 98 -2.61 -3.99 6.28
N LEU A 99 -3.00 -3.28 7.34
CA LEU A 99 -4.37 -2.79 7.51
C LEU A 99 -4.79 -1.91 6.34
N THR A 100 -3.97 -0.90 6.01
CA THR A 100 -4.30 0.07 4.96
C THR A 100 -4.44 -0.60 3.59
N MET A 101 -3.59 -1.57 3.26
CA MET A 101 -3.70 -2.37 2.04
C MET A 101 -4.99 -3.21 2.01
N HIS A 102 -5.42 -3.76 3.15
CA HIS A 102 -6.71 -4.46 3.25
C HIS A 102 -7.89 -3.51 3.04
N LEU A 103 -7.88 -2.31 3.64
CA LEU A 103 -8.91 -1.30 3.42
C LEU A 103 -9.02 -0.93 1.94
N ALA A 104 -7.89 -0.69 1.26
CA ALA A 104 -7.83 -0.38 -0.16
C ALA A 104 -8.51 -1.46 -1.02
N ALA A 105 -8.25 -2.73 -0.72
CA ALA A 105 -8.85 -3.85 -1.45
C ALA A 105 -10.39 -3.87 -1.37
N THR A 106 -10.98 -3.40 -0.26
CA THR A 106 -12.45 -3.41 -0.07
C THR A 106 -13.21 -2.49 -1.01
N ILE A 107 -12.55 -1.46 -1.54
CA ILE A 107 -13.14 -0.52 -2.51
C ILE A 107 -12.67 -0.75 -3.94
N GLY A 108 -12.08 -1.94 -4.20
CA GLY A 108 -11.65 -2.33 -5.54
C GLY A 108 -10.33 -1.72 -6.02
N ILE A 109 -9.55 -1.06 -5.13
CA ILE A 109 -8.18 -0.69 -5.47
C ILE A 109 -7.38 -2.00 -5.60
N ARG A 110 -6.76 -2.21 -6.76
CA ARG A 110 -5.93 -3.38 -7.01
C ARG A 110 -4.68 -3.30 -6.13
N VAL A 111 -4.50 -4.28 -5.27
CA VAL A 111 -3.33 -4.43 -4.41
C VAL A 111 -2.72 -5.81 -4.58
N PRO A 112 -1.39 -5.98 -4.48
CA PRO A 112 -0.76 -7.29 -4.49
C PRO A 112 -1.15 -8.09 -3.24
N LEU A 113 -1.02 -9.43 -3.31
CA LEU A 113 -1.12 -10.28 -2.13
C LEU A 113 -0.13 -9.78 -1.07
N ASN A 114 -0.64 -9.50 0.10
CA ASN A 114 0.14 -9.00 1.23
C ASN A 114 -0.39 -9.61 2.54
N GLY A 115 0.37 -9.43 3.62
CA GLY A 115 0.02 -9.94 4.92
C GLY A 115 1.14 -9.71 5.92
N LEU A 116 0.97 -10.27 7.11
CA LEU A 116 1.99 -10.26 8.15
C LEU A 116 2.50 -11.68 8.40
N VAL A 117 3.78 -11.78 8.72
CA VAL A 117 4.44 -13.02 9.17
C VAL A 117 5.16 -12.73 10.47
N TYR A 118 5.14 -13.69 11.39
CA TYR A 118 5.87 -13.57 12.65
C TYR A 118 7.37 -13.72 12.41
N SER A 119 8.16 -12.88 13.06
CA SER A 119 9.61 -13.00 13.16
C SER A 119 10.00 -13.94 14.31
N LYS A 120 11.29 -14.28 14.46
CA LYS A 120 11.81 -15.16 15.50
C LYS A 120 11.45 -14.69 16.92
N ASP A 121 11.38 -13.38 17.11
CA ASP A 121 11.02 -12.72 18.38
C ASP A 121 9.50 -12.47 18.52
N ASN A 122 8.66 -13.10 17.70
CA ASN A 122 7.21 -12.92 17.60
C ASN A 122 6.76 -11.49 17.21
N SER A 123 7.65 -10.60 16.83
CA SER A 123 7.27 -9.36 16.19
C SER A 123 6.68 -9.63 14.81
N LEU A 124 5.88 -8.67 14.28
CA LEU A 124 5.26 -8.81 12.98
C LEU A 124 6.11 -8.14 11.90
N THR A 125 6.35 -8.85 10.81
CA THR A 125 6.98 -8.36 9.58
C THR A 125 5.93 -8.36 8.47
N TYR A 126 5.78 -7.24 7.77
CA TYR A 126 4.91 -7.16 6.61
C TYR A 126 5.56 -7.86 5.41
N PHE A 127 4.78 -8.60 4.65
CA PHE A 127 5.19 -9.12 3.36
C PHE A 127 4.25 -8.67 2.25
N ILE A 128 4.81 -8.42 1.07
CA ILE A 128 4.05 -8.15 -0.14
C ILE A 128 4.61 -8.95 -1.30
N LYS A 129 3.73 -9.57 -2.09
CA LYS A 129 4.11 -10.29 -3.30
C LYS A 129 4.44 -9.30 -4.41
N ARG A 130 5.56 -9.47 -5.06
CA ARG A 130 5.98 -8.65 -6.18
C ARG A 130 5.07 -8.90 -7.38
N PHE A 131 4.44 -7.84 -7.86
CA PHE A 131 3.58 -7.88 -9.05
C PHE A 131 4.38 -7.76 -10.37
N ASP A 132 5.63 -7.32 -10.29
CA ASP A 132 6.56 -7.22 -11.40
C ASP A 132 7.29 -8.55 -11.69
N ARG A 133 6.75 -9.66 -11.19
CA ARG A 133 7.30 -11.02 -11.37
C ARG A 133 6.21 -12.00 -11.76
N ARG A 134 6.39 -12.68 -12.90
CA ARG A 134 5.52 -13.77 -13.37
C ARG A 134 6.33 -15.06 -13.47
N GLY A 135 5.70 -16.22 -13.20
CA GLY A 135 6.40 -17.50 -13.25
C GLY A 135 7.68 -17.53 -12.39
N GLN A 136 8.71 -18.25 -12.79
CA GLN A 136 9.94 -18.38 -12.01
C GLN A 136 11.01 -17.31 -12.33
N LYS A 137 11.04 -16.79 -13.57
CA LYS A 137 12.14 -15.93 -14.04
C LYS A 137 11.67 -14.67 -14.78
N GLU A 138 10.41 -14.60 -15.15
CA GLU A 138 9.89 -13.49 -15.96
C GLU A 138 9.76 -12.22 -15.14
N LYS A 139 10.29 -11.13 -15.67
CA LYS A 139 10.12 -9.77 -15.15
C LYS A 139 9.11 -9.03 -16.02
N ILE A 140 8.13 -8.41 -15.40
CA ILE A 140 7.18 -7.53 -16.07
C ILE A 140 7.75 -6.12 -15.99
N ALA A 141 7.70 -5.37 -17.10
CA ALA A 141 8.18 -4.00 -17.14
C ALA A 141 7.28 -3.12 -16.24
N VAL A 142 7.92 -2.40 -15.34
CA VAL A 142 7.28 -1.46 -14.41
C VAL A 142 8.18 -0.22 -14.33
N GLU A 143 7.58 0.96 -14.47
CA GLU A 143 8.26 2.24 -14.30
C GLU A 143 7.49 3.11 -13.32
N ASP A 144 8.19 3.68 -12.32
CA ASP A 144 7.58 4.63 -11.41
C ASP A 144 7.44 6.01 -12.07
N PHE A 145 6.49 6.81 -11.60
CA PHE A 145 6.23 8.13 -12.19
C PHE A 145 7.37 9.13 -11.99
N ALA A 146 8.28 8.90 -11.03
CA ALA A 146 9.49 9.71 -10.95
C ALA A 146 10.40 9.44 -12.17
N GLN A 147 10.56 8.17 -12.57
CA GLN A 147 11.31 7.81 -13.77
C GLN A 147 10.67 8.41 -15.03
N LEU A 148 9.34 8.27 -15.21
CA LEU A 148 8.61 8.84 -16.35
C LEU A 148 8.69 10.38 -16.39
N ALA A 149 8.75 11.04 -15.25
CA ALA A 149 8.86 12.50 -15.13
C ALA A 149 10.31 13.01 -15.18
N GLY A 150 11.31 12.13 -15.35
CA GLY A 150 12.72 12.51 -15.26
C GLY A 150 13.13 13.04 -13.88
N LYS A 151 12.50 12.51 -12.82
CA LYS A 151 12.77 12.87 -11.41
C LYS A 151 13.53 11.75 -10.72
N ASP A 152 14.33 12.14 -9.74
CA ASP A 152 15.12 11.23 -8.91
C ASP A 152 14.54 11.08 -7.49
N ARG A 153 15.37 10.54 -6.59
CA ARG A 153 15.00 10.35 -5.19
C ARG A 153 14.78 11.67 -4.45
N ASP A 154 15.57 12.68 -4.75
CA ASP A 154 15.58 13.95 -4.01
C ASP A 154 14.48 14.89 -4.52
N THR A 155 14.08 14.72 -5.77
CA THR A 155 13.06 15.54 -6.45
C THR A 155 11.67 14.84 -6.56
N LYS A 156 11.48 13.68 -5.95
CA LYS A 156 10.24 12.89 -6.02
C LYS A 156 8.98 13.60 -5.51
N TYR A 157 9.12 14.63 -4.68
CA TYR A 157 8.04 15.49 -4.18
C TYR A 157 7.84 16.78 -5.02
N ASN A 158 8.79 17.10 -5.92
CA ASN A 158 8.76 18.32 -6.74
C ASN A 158 7.87 18.11 -7.98
N TYR A 159 6.60 17.86 -7.76
CA TYR A 159 5.60 17.61 -8.79
C TYR A 159 4.22 18.01 -8.29
N SER A 160 3.18 17.95 -9.14
CA SER A 160 1.80 18.18 -8.72
C SER A 160 0.87 17.08 -9.23
N MET A 161 -0.31 16.97 -8.63
CA MET A 161 -1.32 15.99 -9.04
C MET A 161 -1.80 16.23 -10.48
N GLU A 162 -1.89 17.50 -10.90
CA GLU A 162 -2.27 17.86 -12.26
C GLU A 162 -1.25 17.36 -13.29
N LYS A 163 0.04 17.48 -12.99
CA LYS A 163 1.11 16.95 -13.84
C LYS A 163 1.11 15.42 -13.84
N LEU A 164 0.79 14.80 -12.70
CA LEU A 164 0.69 13.34 -12.60
C LEU A 164 -0.46 12.81 -13.48
N VAL A 165 -1.59 13.49 -13.55
CA VAL A 165 -2.70 13.13 -14.46
C VAL A 165 -2.25 13.20 -15.92
N ARG A 166 -1.41 14.18 -16.31
CA ARG A 166 -0.85 14.25 -17.67
C ARG A 166 0.04 13.04 -17.99
N LEU A 167 0.84 12.55 -17.04
CA LEU A 167 1.61 11.32 -17.24
C LEU A 167 0.69 10.10 -17.49
N VAL A 168 -0.49 10.06 -16.85
CA VAL A 168 -1.48 9.02 -17.16
C VAL A 168 -2.00 9.16 -18.58
N ASP A 169 -2.26 10.40 -19.06
CA ASP A 169 -2.68 10.67 -20.44
C ASP A 169 -1.59 10.29 -21.45
N ASP A 170 -0.32 10.55 -21.14
CA ASP A 170 0.81 10.35 -22.05
C ASP A 170 1.23 8.88 -22.17
N TYR A 171 1.16 8.11 -21.08
CA TYR A 171 1.75 6.77 -21.04
C TYR A 171 0.74 5.62 -20.98
N CYS A 172 -0.47 5.82 -20.47
CA CYS A 172 -1.43 4.73 -20.33
C CYS A 172 -2.19 4.45 -21.63
N THR A 173 -2.42 3.16 -21.93
CA THR A 173 -3.17 2.76 -23.13
C THR A 173 -4.63 3.22 -23.09
N PHE A 174 -5.25 3.25 -21.92
CA PHE A 174 -6.63 3.70 -21.72
C PHE A 174 -6.72 4.74 -20.61
N PRO A 175 -6.28 5.99 -20.88
CA PRO A 175 -6.18 7.03 -19.85
C PRO A 175 -7.47 7.26 -19.07
N SER A 176 -8.62 7.23 -19.73
CA SER A 176 -9.92 7.47 -19.08
C SER A 176 -10.22 6.45 -17.97
N ILE A 177 -9.83 5.19 -18.15
CA ILE A 177 -9.99 4.14 -17.13
C ILE A 177 -8.99 4.38 -15.98
N GLU A 178 -7.75 4.68 -16.35
CA GLU A 178 -6.68 4.85 -15.36
C GLU A 178 -6.87 6.13 -14.52
N LYS A 179 -7.46 7.18 -15.08
CA LYS A 179 -7.84 8.40 -14.32
C LYS A 179 -8.92 8.12 -13.27
N VAL A 180 -9.87 7.20 -13.54
CA VAL A 180 -10.82 6.75 -12.50
C VAL A 180 -10.08 6.00 -11.38
N ARG A 181 -9.16 5.12 -11.72
CA ARG A 181 -8.35 4.38 -10.73
C ARG A 181 -7.48 5.33 -9.90
N LEU A 182 -6.85 6.31 -10.55
CA LEU A 182 -6.08 7.35 -9.87
C LEU A 182 -6.94 8.19 -8.93
N PHE A 183 -8.10 8.62 -9.37
CA PHE A 183 -9.06 9.38 -8.56
C PHE A 183 -9.43 8.61 -7.29
N ASN A 184 -9.81 7.34 -7.42
CA ASN A 184 -10.13 6.49 -6.28
C ASN A 184 -8.95 6.32 -5.33
N LEU A 185 -7.74 6.16 -5.85
CA LEU A 185 -6.52 6.01 -5.06
C LEU A 185 -6.19 7.30 -4.29
N VAL A 186 -6.38 8.47 -4.90
CA VAL A 186 -6.14 9.77 -4.24
C VAL A 186 -7.15 10.03 -3.13
N LEU A 187 -8.44 9.77 -3.37
CA LEU A 187 -9.47 9.88 -2.32
C LEU A 187 -9.19 8.91 -1.17
N PHE A 188 -8.79 7.69 -1.49
CA PHE A 188 -8.42 6.69 -0.48
C PHE A 188 -7.24 7.18 0.37
N ASN A 189 -6.13 7.61 -0.26
CA ASN A 189 -4.94 8.09 0.45
C ASN A 189 -5.25 9.30 1.35
N PHE A 190 -6.10 10.22 0.89
CA PHE A 190 -6.59 11.32 1.71
C PHE A 190 -7.33 10.80 2.95
N LEU A 191 -8.28 9.88 2.79
CA LEU A 191 -9.09 9.34 3.87
C LEU A 191 -8.26 8.59 4.92
N VAL A 192 -7.29 7.80 4.48
CA VAL A 192 -6.45 7.00 5.39
C VAL A 192 -5.23 7.75 5.91
N GLY A 193 -5.01 9.01 5.51
CA GLY A 193 -3.88 9.82 5.96
C GLY A 193 -2.52 9.33 5.44
N ASN A 194 -2.45 8.94 4.18
CA ASN A 194 -1.19 8.63 3.52
C ASN A 194 -0.57 9.90 2.92
N GLU A 195 0.27 10.57 3.69
CA GLU A 195 0.95 11.82 3.29
C GLU A 195 2.26 11.58 2.52
N ASP A 196 2.65 10.32 2.29
CA ASP A 196 3.90 9.94 1.62
C ASP A 196 3.68 9.37 0.20
N MET A 197 2.53 9.61 -0.40
CA MET A 197 2.22 9.13 -1.75
C MET A 197 2.85 10.04 -2.83
N HIS A 198 4.18 10.01 -2.91
CA HIS A 198 4.99 10.76 -3.88
C HIS A 198 5.11 10.02 -5.22
N LEU A 199 5.78 10.63 -6.24
CA LEU A 199 5.91 10.09 -7.60
C LEU A 199 6.39 8.64 -7.67
N LYS A 200 7.30 8.21 -6.77
CA LYS A 200 7.83 6.84 -6.77
C LYS A 200 6.83 5.78 -6.27
N ASN A 201 5.72 6.20 -5.67
CA ASN A 201 4.67 5.32 -5.16
C ASN A 201 3.52 5.13 -6.16
N TYR A 202 3.61 5.78 -7.33
CA TYR A 202 2.78 5.52 -8.51
C TYR A 202 3.63 4.89 -9.58
N SER A 203 3.13 3.85 -10.24
CA SER A 203 3.85 3.20 -11.33
C SER A 203 2.89 2.78 -12.44
N VAL A 204 3.42 2.67 -13.64
CA VAL A 204 2.77 1.95 -14.73
C VAL A 204 3.37 0.56 -14.86
N ILE A 205 2.57 -0.37 -15.37
CA ILE A 205 2.95 -1.76 -15.66
C ILE A 205 2.54 -2.11 -17.08
N VAL A 206 3.38 -2.87 -17.76
CA VAL A 206 3.02 -3.42 -19.08
C VAL A 206 2.41 -4.80 -18.88
N ALA A 207 1.09 -4.89 -19.02
CA ALA A 207 0.34 -6.14 -18.86
C ALA A 207 -0.44 -6.45 -20.14
N ASP A 208 -0.22 -7.63 -20.72
CA ASP A 208 -0.91 -8.11 -21.92
C ASP A 208 -0.92 -7.09 -23.08
N GLY A 209 0.24 -6.46 -23.32
CA GLY A 209 0.44 -5.44 -24.36
C GLY A 209 -0.18 -4.06 -24.05
N LYS A 210 -0.66 -3.83 -22.86
CA LYS A 210 -1.25 -2.56 -22.41
C LYS A 210 -0.40 -1.95 -21.31
N VAL A 211 -0.30 -0.63 -21.34
CA VAL A 211 0.28 0.17 -20.26
C VAL A 211 -0.86 0.65 -19.38
N GLU A 212 -0.84 0.28 -18.11
CA GLU A 212 -1.86 0.64 -17.12
C GLU A 212 -1.23 1.00 -15.77
N LEU A 213 -1.97 1.64 -14.88
CA LEU A 213 -1.51 1.82 -13.50
C LEU A 213 -1.25 0.46 -12.86
N SER A 214 -0.09 0.32 -12.22
CA SER A 214 0.23 -0.89 -11.46
C SER A 214 -0.75 -1.11 -10.31
N PRO A 215 -0.80 -2.32 -9.73
CA PRO A 215 -1.39 -2.49 -8.41
C PRO A 215 -0.76 -1.49 -7.42
N ALA A 216 -1.57 -0.93 -6.51
CA ALA A 216 -1.10 0.02 -5.51
C ALA A 216 -0.24 -0.68 -4.45
N TYR A 217 0.77 0.01 -3.97
CA TYR A 217 1.72 -0.45 -2.95
C TYR A 217 2.14 0.72 -2.05
N ASP A 218 2.82 0.41 -0.95
CA ASP A 218 3.26 1.41 0.05
C ASP A 218 2.09 2.28 0.57
N LEU A 219 0.90 1.65 0.75
CA LEU A 219 -0.26 2.31 1.32
C LEU A 219 -0.23 2.15 2.83
N LEU A 220 -0.03 3.23 3.54
CA LEU A 220 -0.02 3.25 5.01
C LEU A 220 -0.50 4.60 5.53
N ASN A 221 -1.04 4.62 6.74
CA ASN A 221 -1.42 5.85 7.41
C ASN A 221 -0.16 6.48 8.02
N THR A 222 0.45 7.43 7.31
CA THR A 222 1.64 8.12 7.79
C THR A 222 1.32 9.15 8.86
N THR A 223 0.15 9.77 8.81
CA THR A 223 -0.29 10.79 9.78
C THR A 223 -0.25 10.29 11.23
N ILE A 224 -0.67 9.03 11.49
CA ILE A 224 -0.69 8.51 12.87
C ILE A 224 0.69 8.10 13.39
N VAL A 225 1.67 7.96 12.49
CA VAL A 225 3.04 7.52 12.79
C VAL A 225 4.00 8.69 12.92
N LEU A 226 3.83 9.71 12.08
CA LEU A 226 4.62 10.92 12.13
C LEU A 226 4.10 11.82 13.26
N LYS A 227 4.98 12.51 13.96
CA LYS A 227 4.58 13.53 14.94
C LYS A 227 4.09 14.73 14.14
N GLU A 228 2.78 15.02 14.29
CA GLU A 228 2.08 16.17 13.70
C GLU A 228 2.21 16.23 12.17
N GLY A 229 1.29 15.56 11.49
CA GLY A 229 1.12 15.66 10.05
C GLY A 229 0.82 17.09 9.63
N ALA A 230 1.79 17.67 8.96
CA ALA A 230 1.65 19.02 8.47
C ALA A 230 0.92 19.08 7.13
N GLU A 231 0.87 17.97 6.39
CA GLU A 231 0.31 17.88 5.06
C GLU A 231 -0.81 16.82 5.02
N GLU A 232 -1.69 16.87 4.05
CA GLU A 232 -2.78 15.90 3.85
C GLU A 232 -2.54 15.01 2.64
N ILE A 233 -1.66 15.45 1.74
CA ILE A 233 -1.20 14.72 0.55
C ILE A 233 0.26 15.06 0.25
N ALA A 234 0.97 14.13 -0.39
CA ALA A 234 2.39 14.29 -0.75
C ALA A 234 2.61 15.30 -1.88
N LEU A 235 1.80 15.24 -2.93
CA LEU A 235 1.88 16.10 -4.10
C LEU A 235 0.78 17.15 -4.04
N PRO A 236 1.09 18.44 -4.22
CA PRO A 236 0.07 19.49 -4.17
C PRO A 236 -1.03 19.29 -5.21
N LEU A 237 -2.24 19.62 -4.81
CA LEU A 237 -3.43 19.68 -5.62
C LEU A 237 -4.00 21.10 -5.55
N LYS A 238 -4.11 21.77 -6.69
CA LYS A 238 -4.45 23.21 -6.75
C LYS A 238 -3.49 24.03 -5.85
N GLU A 239 -2.20 23.73 -5.96
CA GLU A 239 -1.11 24.32 -5.16
C GLU A 239 -1.19 24.08 -3.65
N LYS A 240 -2.12 23.24 -3.17
CA LYS A 240 -2.36 22.96 -1.77
C LYS A 240 -1.98 21.52 -1.41
N LYS A 241 -1.37 21.37 -0.26
CA LYS A 241 -1.13 20.08 0.41
C LYS A 241 -1.89 19.97 1.73
N ARG A 242 -2.58 21.02 2.15
CA ARG A 242 -3.33 21.15 3.40
C ARG A 242 -4.67 21.83 3.18
N ASN A 243 -5.58 21.68 4.14
CA ASN A 243 -6.91 22.27 4.09
C ASN A 243 -7.64 21.90 2.80
N LEU A 244 -7.52 20.62 2.41
CA LEU A 244 -8.23 20.09 1.27
C LEU A 244 -9.72 19.98 1.60
N THR A 245 -10.54 20.43 0.68
CA THR A 245 -12.00 20.39 0.82
C THR A 245 -12.59 19.41 -0.17
N ARG A 246 -13.85 19.00 0.07
CA ARG A 246 -14.61 18.21 -0.90
C ARG A 246 -14.55 18.86 -2.30
N ASN A 247 -14.70 20.19 -2.37
CA ASN A 247 -14.65 20.90 -3.67
C ASN A 247 -13.32 20.71 -4.40
N ILE A 248 -12.19 20.75 -3.69
CA ILE A 248 -10.86 20.50 -4.28
C ILE A 248 -10.73 19.05 -4.72
N LEU A 249 -11.10 18.10 -3.86
CA LEU A 249 -10.93 16.67 -4.13
C LEU A 249 -11.88 16.14 -5.21
N VAL A 250 -13.12 16.59 -5.21
CA VAL A 250 -14.18 16.04 -6.07
C VAL A 250 -14.35 16.87 -7.33
N ASN A 251 -14.63 18.18 -7.20
CA ASN A 251 -14.91 19.01 -8.36
C ASN A 251 -13.63 19.34 -9.12
N TYR A 252 -12.64 19.92 -8.44
CA TYR A 252 -11.43 20.31 -9.13
C TYR A 252 -10.61 19.09 -9.59
N PHE A 253 -10.28 18.16 -8.70
CA PHE A 253 -9.46 17.00 -9.10
C PHE A 253 -10.25 15.99 -9.93
N GLY A 254 -11.41 15.55 -9.47
CA GLY A 254 -12.21 14.54 -10.18
C GLY A 254 -12.76 15.05 -11.51
N LYS A 255 -13.47 16.19 -11.51
CA LYS A 255 -14.18 16.66 -12.68
C LYS A 255 -13.28 17.49 -13.63
N GLU A 256 -12.60 18.52 -13.11
CA GLU A 256 -11.82 19.42 -13.96
C GLU A 256 -10.47 18.82 -14.37
N THR A 257 -9.72 18.20 -13.43
CA THR A 257 -8.37 17.69 -13.70
C THR A 257 -8.39 16.29 -14.35
N CYS A 258 -9.14 15.35 -13.78
CA CYS A 258 -9.25 13.99 -14.35
C CYS A 258 -10.26 13.88 -15.49
N GLY A 259 -11.15 14.87 -15.67
CA GLY A 259 -12.18 14.87 -16.72
C GLY A 259 -13.27 13.81 -16.48
N LEU A 260 -13.55 13.46 -15.22
CA LEU A 260 -14.55 12.45 -14.89
C LEU A 260 -15.97 13.01 -14.97
N THR A 261 -16.91 12.16 -15.40
CA THR A 261 -18.33 12.53 -15.38
C THR A 261 -18.89 12.50 -13.96
N ASP A 262 -19.93 13.27 -13.69
CA ASP A 262 -20.61 13.29 -12.39
C ASP A 262 -21.05 11.89 -11.97
N LYS A 263 -21.61 11.10 -12.89
CA LYS A 263 -22.00 9.70 -12.65
C LYS A 263 -20.83 8.82 -12.19
N THR A 264 -19.64 9.00 -12.77
CA THR A 264 -18.43 8.24 -12.38
C THR A 264 -17.95 8.65 -10.98
N ILE A 265 -17.96 9.95 -10.71
CA ILE A 265 -17.60 10.52 -9.40
C ILE A 265 -18.56 10.03 -8.32
N GLU A 266 -19.86 10.13 -8.54
CA GLU A 266 -20.89 9.66 -7.61
C GLU A 266 -20.73 8.17 -7.31
N ARG A 267 -20.48 7.35 -8.33
CA ARG A 267 -20.22 5.91 -8.13
C ARG A 267 -18.99 5.67 -7.26
N SER A 268 -17.89 6.37 -7.50
CA SER A 268 -16.67 6.27 -6.71
C SER A 268 -16.92 6.64 -5.25
N LEU A 269 -17.59 7.76 -5.01
CA LEU A 269 -17.96 8.21 -3.66
C LEU A 269 -18.89 7.22 -2.96
N ALA A 270 -19.90 6.69 -3.65
CA ALA A 270 -20.83 5.71 -3.10
C ALA A 270 -20.13 4.40 -2.68
N ILE A 271 -19.16 3.91 -3.47
CA ILE A 271 -18.36 2.72 -3.12
C ILE A 271 -17.57 2.97 -1.84
N ILE A 272 -16.90 4.12 -1.74
CA ILE A 272 -16.11 4.48 -0.55
C ILE A 272 -17.03 4.60 0.67
N GLN A 273 -18.14 5.34 0.54
CA GLN A 273 -19.08 5.56 1.63
C GLN A 273 -19.68 4.25 2.15
N ALA A 274 -20.03 3.33 1.27
CA ALA A 274 -20.54 2.01 1.63
C ALA A 274 -19.51 1.15 2.37
N ALA A 275 -18.21 1.34 2.12
CA ALA A 275 -17.13 0.58 2.77
C ALA A 275 -16.78 1.09 4.18
N LEU A 276 -17.09 2.34 4.52
CA LEU A 276 -16.68 2.96 5.79
C LEU A 276 -17.04 2.15 7.05
N PRO A 277 -18.27 1.61 7.21
CA PRO A 277 -18.59 0.79 8.39
C PRO A 277 -17.68 -0.44 8.52
N GLY A 278 -17.39 -1.09 7.38
CA GLY A 278 -16.46 -2.21 7.32
C GLY A 278 -15.03 -1.79 7.69
N TRP A 279 -14.59 -0.59 7.31
CA TRP A 279 -13.27 -0.08 7.67
C TRP A 279 -13.12 0.13 9.17
N PHE A 280 -14.11 0.73 9.84
CA PHE A 280 -14.11 0.87 11.31
C PHE A 280 -14.05 -0.49 12.01
N THR A 281 -14.80 -1.47 11.52
CA THR A 281 -14.74 -2.85 12.01
C THR A 281 -13.35 -3.44 11.82
N MET A 282 -12.75 -3.28 10.63
CA MET A 282 -11.44 -3.83 10.30
C MET A 282 -10.32 -3.19 11.12
N ILE A 283 -10.37 -1.87 11.36
CA ILE A 283 -9.45 -1.19 12.28
C ILE A 283 -9.55 -1.84 13.67
N GLY A 284 -10.76 -2.09 14.18
CA GLY A 284 -10.99 -2.70 15.50
C GLY A 284 -10.36 -4.08 15.65
N ILE A 285 -10.37 -4.89 14.58
CA ILE A 285 -9.82 -6.27 14.59
C ILE A 285 -8.39 -6.37 14.06
N SER A 286 -7.78 -5.24 13.69
CA SER A 286 -6.41 -5.20 13.13
C SER A 286 -5.35 -5.55 14.18
N PHE A 287 -4.11 -5.70 13.71
CA PHE A 287 -2.95 -5.99 14.54
C PHE A 287 -2.26 -4.74 15.11
N LEU A 288 -2.87 -3.58 14.97
CA LEU A 288 -2.44 -2.35 15.63
C LEU A 288 -2.75 -2.40 17.14
N SER A 289 -1.96 -1.70 17.95
CA SER A 289 -2.30 -1.44 19.35
C SER A 289 -3.57 -0.61 19.47
N GLU A 290 -4.24 -0.66 20.61
CA GLU A 290 -5.48 0.10 20.81
C GLU A 290 -5.24 1.62 20.63
N MET A 291 -4.10 2.12 21.10
CA MET A 291 -3.71 3.53 20.90
C MET A 291 -3.64 3.89 19.40
N MET A 292 -3.03 3.04 18.57
CA MET A 292 -2.92 3.30 17.13
C MET A 292 -4.24 3.10 16.40
N LYS A 293 -5.08 2.16 16.84
CA LYS A 293 -6.46 2.01 16.35
C LYS A 293 -7.29 3.27 16.59
N ASP A 294 -7.19 3.84 17.78
CA ASP A 294 -7.94 5.06 18.13
C ASP A 294 -7.47 6.27 17.32
N LYS A 295 -6.17 6.43 17.13
CA LYS A 295 -5.64 7.46 16.24
C LYS A 295 -6.15 7.28 14.80
N TYR A 296 -6.14 6.05 14.30
CA TYR A 296 -6.61 5.75 12.94
C TYR A 296 -8.10 6.05 12.78
N ARG A 297 -8.94 5.65 13.75
CA ARG A 297 -10.39 5.95 13.76
C ARG A 297 -10.66 7.46 13.74
N LYS A 298 -10.02 8.22 14.64
CA LYS A 298 -10.18 9.67 14.72
C LYS A 298 -9.85 10.35 13.40
N LEU A 299 -8.70 10.02 12.81
CA LEU A 299 -8.30 10.58 11.53
C LEU A 299 -9.32 10.24 10.41
N LEU A 300 -9.73 8.97 10.33
CA LEU A 300 -10.69 8.54 9.33
C LEU A 300 -12.04 9.26 9.48
N GLU A 301 -12.52 9.46 10.71
CA GLU A 301 -13.74 10.24 11.00
C GLU A 301 -13.61 11.70 10.55
N GLU A 302 -12.48 12.35 10.84
CA GLU A 302 -12.22 13.73 10.43
C GLU A 302 -12.20 13.86 8.90
N ARG A 303 -11.47 12.99 8.21
CA ARG A 303 -11.37 13.00 6.75
C ARG A 303 -12.71 12.64 6.08
N THR A 304 -13.46 11.73 6.69
CA THR A 304 -14.81 11.38 6.20
C THR A 304 -15.76 12.57 6.27
N ARG A 305 -15.72 13.37 7.35
CA ARG A 305 -16.54 14.60 7.44
C ARG A 305 -16.17 15.62 6.36
N ILE A 306 -14.90 15.75 6.00
CA ILE A 306 -14.47 16.66 4.92
C ILE A 306 -15.01 16.19 3.56
N LEU A 307 -15.02 14.89 3.30
CA LEU A 307 -15.38 14.35 1.99
C LEU A 307 -16.90 14.17 1.83
N PHE A 308 -17.64 13.86 2.88
CA PHE A 308 -19.07 13.46 2.84
C PHE A 308 -20.00 14.35 3.69
N GLY A 309 -19.46 15.19 4.57
CA GLY A 309 -20.23 16.08 5.47
C GLY A 309 -20.84 17.30 4.80
#